data_1098ae38d925041a6e2b7754f3a8f369
#
_entry.id   1098ae38d925041a6e2b7754f3a8f369
#
_cell.length_a   1.000
_cell.length_b   1.000
_cell.length_c   1.000
_cell.angle_alpha   90.00
_cell.angle_beta   90.00
_cell.angle_gamma   90.00
#
_symmetry.space_group_name_H-M   'P 1'
#
loop_
_entity.id
_entity.type
_entity.pdbx_description
1 polymer ?
#
loop_
_entity_poly.entity_id
_entity_poly.type
_entity_poly.pdbx_seq_one_letter_code
_entity_poly.pdbx_strand_id
1 'polypeptide(L)'
;MKKLLLFFTFVVWITGLMALTLTPAANAGTGETLHKTGWEKILEELRAEIKENGYTYTVDYNPACQYSLEQLCTFHSSLGHFDNNVPGSLQKKKPGSGNNWPSRYIGYYSSVKNQGPCGGAWAIGMAGAVEGLMLKTMGSAVDISDQWLIDCNPWGWGCTGGFVDYSMFVTEGAPAESCYPYAGQDQPCNPSCPPLYFIYDWDWVTGPYDLPPVEDIKQAITGYGSVTAGVYVNTAFLAYSGGVFNNCTSGSANHLVVLCGWDDSLGGGAWLLKNSWGTGWGGVDIDGNGTVDPDEEGFMWITYNCNNVGYAAAYPIPYSGG
;
A
#
# COMPACT_ATOMS: atom_id res chain seq x y z
N MET A 1 -32.25 -49.86 61.15
CA MET A 1 -31.35 -49.58 60.04
C MET A 1 -30.72 -48.21 60.31
N LYS A 2 -29.51 -48.22 60.90
CA LYS A 2 -28.79 -47.01 61.34
C LYS A 2 -27.79 -46.65 60.23
N LYS A 3 -27.88 -45.43 59.67
CA LYS A 3 -26.84 -44.86 58.78
C LYS A 3 -25.83 -44.09 59.61
N LEU A 4 -24.58 -44.50 59.51
CA LEU A 4 -23.42 -43.90 60.18
C LEU A 4 -22.95 -42.73 59.37
N LEU A 5 -22.88 -41.50 59.94
CA LEU A 5 -22.28 -40.30 59.34
C LEU A 5 -20.82 -40.22 59.79
N LEU A 6 -19.89 -40.29 58.84
CA LEU A 6 -18.49 -40.01 59.13
C LEU A 6 -18.20 -38.53 58.80
N PHE A 7 -17.75 -37.79 59.81
CA PHE A 7 -17.21 -36.46 59.68
C PHE A 7 -15.71 -36.56 59.35
N PHE A 8 -15.33 -36.03 58.21
CA PHE A 8 -13.92 -35.76 57.87
C PHE A 8 -13.59 -34.30 58.18
N THR A 9 -12.71 -34.09 59.16
CA THR A 9 -12.14 -32.80 59.52
C THR A 9 -10.95 -32.55 58.58
N PHE A 10 -11.07 -31.52 57.72
CA PHE A 10 -9.95 -31.02 56.95
C PHE A 10 -9.17 -29.99 57.77
N VAL A 11 -7.89 -30.29 58.04
CA VAL A 11 -6.92 -29.34 58.59
C VAL A 11 -6.34 -28.53 57.45
N VAL A 12 -6.63 -27.23 57.41
CA VAL A 12 -6.06 -26.29 56.43
C VAL A 12 -4.72 -25.80 56.98
N TRP A 13 -3.63 -26.18 56.30
CA TRP A 13 -2.33 -25.56 56.49
C TRP A 13 -2.26 -24.27 55.69
N ILE A 14 -2.17 -23.12 56.37
CA ILE A 14 -1.89 -21.82 55.73
C ILE A 14 -0.37 -21.68 55.65
N THR A 15 0.19 -21.96 54.48
CA THR A 15 1.57 -21.57 54.13
C THR A 15 1.54 -20.16 53.58
N GLY A 16 2.16 -19.22 54.32
CA GLY A 16 2.32 -17.84 53.87
C GLY A 16 3.15 -17.75 52.59
N LEU A 17 2.51 -17.32 51.52
CA LEU A 17 3.18 -16.97 50.27
C LEU A 17 3.57 -15.49 50.34
N MET A 18 4.87 -15.22 50.54
CA MET A 18 5.44 -13.88 50.31
C MET A 18 5.28 -13.54 48.86
N ALA A 19 4.44 -12.56 48.54
CA ALA A 19 4.34 -11.97 47.24
C ALA A 19 5.60 -11.14 46.97
N LEU A 20 6.55 -11.69 46.20
CA LEU A 20 7.58 -10.90 45.54
C LEU A 20 6.88 -10.07 44.45
N THR A 21 6.76 -8.77 44.69
CA THR A 21 6.43 -7.81 43.64
C THR A 21 7.61 -7.69 42.69
N LEU A 22 7.59 -8.44 41.61
CA LEU A 22 8.42 -8.23 40.46
C LEU A 22 7.91 -6.97 39.74
N THR A 23 8.60 -5.85 39.89
CA THR A 23 8.46 -4.72 38.99
C THR A 23 8.93 -5.17 37.59
N PRO A 24 8.14 -5.03 36.54
CA PRO A 24 8.62 -5.30 35.20
C PRO A 24 9.64 -4.21 34.85
N ALA A 25 10.92 -4.56 34.87
CA ALA A 25 11.93 -3.75 34.19
C ALA A 25 11.60 -3.78 32.69
N ALA A 26 11.37 -2.60 32.12
CA ALA A 26 11.14 -2.40 30.71
C ALA A 26 12.34 -2.91 29.90
N ASN A 27 12.23 -4.11 29.35
CA ASN A 27 13.15 -4.65 28.34
C ASN A 27 12.54 -4.40 26.96
N ALA A 28 12.60 -3.16 26.50
CA ALA A 28 12.26 -2.82 25.11
C ALA A 28 13.19 -3.51 24.08
N GLY A 29 14.35 -3.96 24.49
CA GLY A 29 15.32 -4.61 23.60
C GLY A 29 15.09 -6.11 23.32
N THR A 30 14.33 -6.82 24.16
CA THR A 30 14.14 -8.27 24.00
C THR A 30 13.06 -8.62 22.97
N GLY A 31 12.02 -7.82 22.84
CA GLY A 31 10.95 -8.02 21.85
C GLY A 31 11.43 -7.83 20.42
N GLU A 32 12.16 -6.76 20.16
CA GLU A 32 12.72 -6.46 18.85
C GLU A 32 13.76 -7.50 18.40
N THR A 33 14.62 -7.94 19.31
CA THR A 33 15.60 -8.99 19.03
C THR A 33 14.94 -10.31 18.71
N LEU A 34 13.91 -10.74 19.45
CA LEU A 34 13.17 -11.97 19.19
C LEU A 34 12.42 -11.93 17.86
N HIS A 35 11.83 -10.78 17.53
CA HIS A 35 11.16 -10.58 16.25
C HIS A 35 12.15 -10.67 15.07
N LYS A 36 13.28 -10.00 15.18
CA LYS A 36 14.34 -10.04 14.17
C LYS A 36 14.92 -11.45 13.96
N THR A 37 15.12 -12.21 15.03
CA THR A 37 15.58 -13.61 14.96
C THR A 37 14.56 -14.51 14.24
N GLY A 38 13.24 -14.26 14.42
CA GLY A 38 12.21 -14.96 13.66
C GLY A 38 12.30 -14.70 12.16
N TRP A 39 12.59 -13.45 11.76
CA TRP A 39 12.77 -13.06 10.38
C TRP A 39 14.04 -13.64 9.74
N GLU A 40 15.12 -13.85 10.48
CA GLU A 40 16.36 -14.46 9.95
C GLU A 40 16.07 -15.81 9.29
N LYS A 41 15.27 -16.66 9.94
CA LYS A 41 14.88 -17.96 9.37
C LYS A 41 13.98 -17.80 8.13
N ILE A 42 13.01 -16.90 8.15
CA ILE A 42 12.14 -16.61 7.02
C ILE A 42 12.96 -16.12 5.81
N LEU A 43 13.90 -15.22 6.05
CA LEU A 43 14.78 -14.69 5.00
C LEU A 43 15.70 -15.76 4.42
N GLU A 44 16.19 -16.69 5.26
CA GLU A 44 17.00 -17.83 4.79
C GLU A 44 16.16 -18.73 3.85
N GLU A 45 14.93 -19.06 4.25
CA GLU A 45 14.01 -19.85 3.43
C GLU A 45 13.67 -19.15 2.11
N LEU A 46 13.37 -17.85 2.14
CA LEU A 46 13.09 -17.05 0.93
C LEU A 46 14.31 -16.95 0.00
N ARG A 47 15.51 -16.76 0.55
CA ARG A 47 16.74 -16.71 -0.25
C ARG A 47 17.05 -18.06 -0.90
N ALA A 48 16.74 -19.17 -0.21
CA ALA A 48 16.86 -20.52 -0.78
C ALA A 48 15.86 -20.72 -1.94
N GLU A 49 14.61 -20.32 -1.76
CA GLU A 49 13.57 -20.36 -2.80
C GLU A 49 13.93 -19.50 -4.03
N ILE A 50 14.42 -18.27 -3.81
CA ILE A 50 14.89 -17.38 -4.87
C ILE A 50 15.98 -18.06 -5.71
N LYS A 51 16.97 -18.67 -5.04
CA LYS A 51 18.07 -19.35 -5.71
C LYS A 51 17.60 -20.60 -6.46
N GLU A 52 16.75 -21.41 -5.85
CA GLU A 52 16.23 -22.65 -6.45
C GLU A 52 15.41 -22.38 -7.71
N ASN A 53 14.57 -21.36 -7.69
CA ASN A 53 13.67 -21.01 -8.80
C ASN A 53 14.29 -20.03 -9.80
N GLY A 54 15.49 -19.49 -9.53
CA GLY A 54 16.14 -18.51 -10.40
C GLY A 54 15.43 -17.17 -10.47
N TYR A 55 14.78 -16.76 -9.38
CA TYR A 55 14.15 -15.45 -9.29
C TYR A 55 15.19 -14.32 -9.27
N THR A 56 14.79 -13.13 -9.69
CA THR A 56 15.69 -12.00 -9.98
C THR A 56 15.60 -10.86 -8.97
N TYR A 57 14.90 -11.07 -7.86
CA TYR A 57 14.78 -10.10 -6.77
C TYR A 57 15.60 -10.55 -5.54
N THR A 58 15.77 -9.64 -4.61
CA THR A 58 16.43 -9.87 -3.32
C THR A 58 15.48 -9.59 -2.16
N VAL A 59 15.78 -10.19 -1.01
CA VAL A 59 15.02 -9.99 0.23
C VAL A 59 15.93 -9.67 1.39
N ASP A 60 15.48 -8.75 2.25
CA ASP A 60 16.13 -8.45 3.51
C ASP A 60 15.11 -7.99 4.55
N TYR A 61 15.53 -7.92 5.82
CA TYR A 61 14.75 -7.32 6.87
C TYR A 61 14.65 -5.81 6.64
N ASN A 62 13.42 -5.30 6.67
CA ASN A 62 13.14 -3.89 6.50
C ASN A 62 12.13 -3.40 7.56
N PRO A 63 11.92 -2.08 7.74
CA PRO A 63 11.02 -1.55 8.77
C PRO A 63 9.57 -2.04 8.67
N ALA A 64 9.06 -2.40 7.49
CA ALA A 64 7.71 -2.94 7.34
C ALA A 64 7.56 -4.34 7.95
N CYS A 65 8.65 -5.10 8.05
CA CYS A 65 8.64 -6.43 8.68
C CYS A 65 8.25 -6.42 10.17
N GLN A 66 8.23 -5.26 10.83
CA GLN A 66 7.74 -5.15 12.20
C GLN A 66 6.21 -5.25 12.33
N TYR A 67 5.49 -5.11 11.21
CA TYR A 67 4.03 -5.19 11.15
C TYR A 67 3.57 -6.51 10.53
N SER A 68 2.37 -6.94 10.87
CA SER A 68 1.75 -8.10 10.22
C SER A 68 1.15 -7.72 8.86
N LEU A 69 0.95 -8.71 7.97
CA LEU A 69 0.26 -8.47 6.70
C LEU A 69 -1.17 -7.98 6.91
N GLU A 70 -1.84 -8.41 7.98
CA GLU A 70 -3.19 -7.95 8.33
C GLU A 70 -3.23 -6.48 8.73
N GLN A 71 -2.12 -5.92 9.25
CA GLN A 71 -2.01 -4.49 9.56
C GLN A 71 -1.70 -3.67 8.31
N LEU A 72 -0.81 -4.16 7.44
CA LEU A 72 -0.36 -3.41 6.28
C LEU A 72 -1.29 -3.55 5.06
N CYS A 73 -1.92 -4.72 4.90
CA CYS A 73 -2.61 -5.14 3.69
C CYS A 73 -4.11 -5.25 3.92
N THR A 74 -4.78 -4.11 3.96
CA THR A 74 -6.21 -3.97 4.29
C THR A 74 -7.04 -3.47 3.10
N PHE A 75 -6.56 -3.67 1.87
CA PHE A 75 -7.32 -3.35 0.68
C PHE A 75 -8.47 -4.34 0.50
N HIS A 76 -9.69 -3.83 0.50
CA HIS A 76 -10.91 -4.63 0.43
C HIS A 76 -11.35 -4.83 -1.03
N SER A 77 -10.78 -5.80 -1.71
CA SER A 77 -11.11 -6.12 -3.12
C SER A 77 -12.59 -6.51 -3.37
N SER A 78 -13.43 -6.60 -2.34
CA SER A 78 -14.85 -6.97 -2.42
C SER A 78 -15.83 -5.94 -1.88
N LEU A 79 -15.38 -4.77 -1.38
CA LEU A 79 -16.26 -3.74 -0.80
C LEU A 79 -16.72 -2.71 -1.84
N GLY A 80 -17.23 -3.14 -2.97
CA GLY A 80 -17.84 -2.25 -3.92
C GLY A 80 -19.36 -2.16 -3.76
N HIS A 81 -19.87 -1.32 -2.90
CA HIS A 81 -21.15 -0.67 -3.14
C HIS A 81 -20.89 0.57 -4.01
N PHE A 82 -20.48 0.35 -5.25
CA PHE A 82 -20.56 1.42 -6.23
C PHE A 82 -22.02 1.53 -6.64
N ASP A 83 -22.67 2.60 -6.21
CA ASP A 83 -23.89 3.06 -6.85
C ASP A 83 -23.50 3.34 -8.31
N ASN A 84 -24.00 2.54 -9.24
CA ASN A 84 -23.80 2.70 -10.69
C ASN A 84 -24.45 4.01 -11.21
N ASN A 85 -24.86 4.89 -10.31
CA ASN A 85 -25.45 6.20 -10.57
C ASN A 85 -24.44 7.34 -10.39
N VAL A 86 -23.15 7.14 -10.70
CA VAL A 86 -22.25 8.30 -10.89
C VAL A 86 -22.78 9.05 -12.12
N PRO A 87 -23.29 10.29 -11.96
CA PRO A 87 -23.83 11.05 -13.09
C PRO A 87 -22.69 11.37 -14.06
N GLY A 88 -22.79 10.83 -15.25
CA GLY A 88 -21.96 11.25 -16.35
C GLY A 88 -20.80 10.34 -16.68
N SER A 89 -21.09 9.14 -17.18
CA SER A 89 -20.23 8.57 -18.20
C SER A 89 -20.29 9.49 -19.42
N LEU A 90 -19.53 10.56 -19.41
CA LEU A 90 -19.08 11.16 -20.67
C LEU A 90 -18.52 9.97 -21.43
N GLN A 91 -18.93 9.76 -22.69
CA GLN A 91 -18.34 8.74 -23.54
C GLN A 91 -16.85 9.01 -23.56
N LYS A 92 -16.14 8.31 -22.67
CA LYS A 92 -14.73 8.55 -22.42
C LYS A 92 -14.02 8.14 -23.69
N LYS A 93 -13.44 9.11 -24.35
CA LYS A 93 -12.57 8.89 -25.49
C LYS A 93 -11.47 7.99 -24.96
N LYS A 94 -11.56 6.67 -25.26
CA LYS A 94 -10.41 5.79 -25.05
C LYS A 94 -9.23 6.53 -25.61
N PRO A 95 -8.20 6.82 -24.80
CA PRO A 95 -7.01 7.44 -25.34
C PRO A 95 -6.60 6.63 -26.56
N GLY A 96 -6.19 7.29 -27.66
CA GLY A 96 -6.08 6.66 -28.96
C GLY A 96 -5.22 5.41 -28.97
N SER A 97 -5.72 4.34 -29.54
CA SER A 97 -5.04 3.06 -29.74
C SER A 97 -3.85 3.21 -30.70
N GLY A 98 -2.78 3.79 -30.22
CA GLY A 98 -1.50 3.86 -30.92
C GLY A 98 -0.46 3.14 -30.11
N ASN A 99 -0.27 1.85 -30.35
CA ASN A 99 0.58 0.95 -29.57
C ASN A 99 2.08 1.14 -29.85
N ASN A 100 2.58 2.36 -29.76
CA ASN A 100 4.01 2.63 -29.95
C ASN A 100 4.57 3.30 -28.69
N TRP A 101 4.40 2.62 -27.54
CA TRP A 101 4.98 3.06 -26.28
C TRP A 101 6.50 2.88 -26.32
N PRO A 102 7.29 3.76 -25.67
CA PRO A 102 8.70 3.48 -25.46
C PRO A 102 8.85 2.19 -24.65
N SER A 103 9.92 1.45 -24.87
CA SER A 103 10.22 0.22 -24.11
C SER A 103 10.41 0.48 -22.62
N ARG A 104 10.77 1.73 -22.25
CA ARG A 104 10.87 2.20 -20.87
C ARG A 104 10.24 3.58 -20.75
N TYR A 105 9.46 3.78 -19.69
CA TYR A 105 8.85 5.05 -19.35
C TYR A 105 8.78 5.23 -17.85
N ILE A 106 9.24 6.36 -17.38
CA ILE A 106 9.07 6.78 -15.99
C ILE A 106 8.09 7.95 -16.00
N GLY A 107 6.97 7.77 -15.32
CA GLY A 107 5.91 8.75 -15.23
C GLY A 107 6.16 9.79 -14.14
N TYR A 108 5.07 10.26 -13.54
CA TYR A 108 5.10 11.29 -12.51
C TYR A 108 4.68 10.69 -11.19
N TYR A 109 5.45 10.93 -10.13
CA TYR A 109 5.19 10.44 -8.78
C TYR A 109 5.70 11.42 -7.73
N SER A 110 5.09 11.38 -6.57
CA SER A 110 5.50 12.13 -5.38
C SER A 110 6.46 11.32 -4.52
N SER A 111 7.00 11.93 -3.46
CA SER A 111 7.81 11.27 -2.45
C SER A 111 7.11 10.05 -1.84
N VAL A 112 7.89 9.07 -1.42
CA VAL A 112 7.38 7.87 -0.75
C VAL A 112 6.90 8.22 0.66
N LYS A 113 5.70 7.78 1.01
CA LYS A 113 5.09 7.95 2.33
C LYS A 113 5.16 6.65 3.15
N ASN A 114 4.91 6.75 4.46
CA ASN A 114 4.93 5.61 5.36
C ASN A 114 3.61 5.51 6.13
N GLN A 115 2.81 4.48 5.80
CA GLN A 115 1.53 4.23 6.47
C GLN A 115 1.68 3.76 7.93
N GLY A 116 2.86 3.30 8.34
CA GLY A 116 3.07 2.73 9.68
C GLY A 116 2.13 1.56 9.97
N PRO A 117 1.57 1.46 11.19
CA PRO A 117 0.65 0.38 11.58
C PRO A 117 -0.78 0.54 11.04
N CYS A 118 -1.11 1.67 10.40
CA CYS A 118 -2.44 1.93 9.85
C CYS A 118 -2.60 1.27 8.47
N GLY A 119 -3.69 0.57 8.25
CA GLY A 119 -4.07 0.02 6.94
C GLY A 119 -4.50 1.08 5.93
N GLY A 120 -3.81 2.22 5.89
CA GLY A 120 -4.12 3.41 5.10
C GLY A 120 -3.60 3.41 3.66
N ALA A 121 -3.09 2.29 3.16
CA ALA A 121 -2.53 2.21 1.79
C ALA A 121 -3.50 2.69 0.70
N TRP A 122 -4.82 2.48 0.91
CA TRP A 122 -5.88 2.94 0.02
C TRP A 122 -5.90 4.46 -0.10
N ALA A 123 -5.77 5.20 1.00
CA ALA A 123 -5.75 6.66 1.03
C ALA A 123 -4.44 7.21 0.45
N ILE A 124 -3.30 6.67 0.90
CA ILE A 124 -1.95 7.08 0.43
C ILE A 124 -1.78 6.80 -1.07
N GLY A 125 -2.29 5.67 -1.56
CA GLY A 125 -2.27 5.34 -2.98
C GLY A 125 -3.06 6.34 -3.82
N MET A 126 -4.30 6.67 -3.40
CA MET A 126 -5.11 7.66 -4.10
C MET A 126 -4.50 9.06 -4.06
N ALA A 127 -4.05 9.53 -2.90
CA ALA A 127 -3.34 10.80 -2.79
C ALA A 127 -2.10 10.82 -3.69
N GLY A 128 -1.29 9.75 -3.67
CA GLY A 128 -0.10 9.61 -4.49
C GLY A 128 -0.35 9.66 -6.00
N ALA A 129 -1.47 9.10 -6.49
CA ALA A 129 -1.84 9.22 -7.89
C ALA A 129 -2.30 10.63 -8.26
N VAL A 130 -3.03 11.33 -7.37
CA VAL A 130 -3.40 12.75 -7.57
C VAL A 130 -2.15 13.64 -7.54
N GLU A 131 -1.20 13.39 -6.63
CA GLU A 131 0.09 14.09 -6.58
C GLU A 131 0.89 13.91 -7.87
N GLY A 132 0.91 12.69 -8.44
CA GLY A 132 1.52 12.42 -9.75
C GLY A 132 0.84 13.17 -10.89
N LEU A 133 -0.50 13.24 -10.88
CA LEU A 133 -1.27 14.05 -11.85
C LEU A 133 -0.94 15.55 -11.72
N MET A 134 -0.89 16.08 -10.49
CA MET A 134 -0.55 17.49 -10.23
C MET A 134 0.87 17.81 -10.69
N LEU A 135 1.83 16.95 -10.40
CA LEU A 135 3.21 17.11 -10.85
C LEU A 135 3.27 17.14 -12.39
N LYS A 136 2.53 16.25 -13.07
CA LYS A 136 2.46 16.21 -14.53
C LYS A 136 1.83 17.47 -15.13
N THR A 137 0.76 17.98 -14.53
CA THR A 137 -0.04 19.08 -15.11
C THR A 137 0.45 20.46 -14.69
N MET A 138 0.93 20.60 -13.46
CA MET A 138 1.37 21.88 -12.88
C MET A 138 2.90 22.06 -12.89
N GLY A 139 3.67 20.97 -13.07
CA GLY A 139 5.13 20.98 -13.04
C GLY A 139 5.73 21.20 -11.65
N SER A 140 4.93 21.10 -10.59
CA SER A 140 5.38 21.25 -9.19
C SER A 140 4.80 20.14 -8.32
N ALA A 141 5.64 19.61 -7.44
CA ALA A 141 5.22 18.60 -6.48
C ALA A 141 4.28 19.23 -5.43
N VAL A 142 3.27 18.47 -5.04
CA VAL A 142 2.34 18.78 -3.95
C VAL A 142 2.37 17.63 -2.94
N ASP A 143 1.96 17.92 -1.71
CA ASP A 143 1.86 16.94 -0.63
C ASP A 143 0.43 17.00 -0.06
N ILE A 144 -0.36 15.99 -0.39
CA ILE A 144 -1.79 15.90 -0.09
C ILE A 144 -1.96 15.15 1.22
N SER A 145 -2.90 15.60 2.06
CA SER A 145 -3.23 14.93 3.31
C SER A 145 -3.88 13.56 3.08
N ASP A 146 -3.14 12.52 3.42
CA ASP A 146 -3.68 11.14 3.47
C ASP A 146 -4.62 10.98 4.66
N GLN A 147 -4.31 11.65 5.78
CA GLN A 147 -5.13 11.58 6.99
C GLN A 147 -6.54 12.14 6.78
N TRP A 148 -6.67 13.20 5.98
CA TRP A 148 -7.99 13.73 5.63
C TRP A 148 -8.87 12.70 4.92
N LEU A 149 -8.30 11.91 4.01
CA LEU A 149 -9.02 10.80 3.38
C LEU A 149 -9.43 9.75 4.41
N ILE A 150 -8.55 9.39 5.34
CA ILE A 150 -8.81 8.39 6.37
C ILE A 150 -9.93 8.84 7.30
N ASP A 151 -9.91 10.09 7.75
CA ASP A 151 -10.79 10.59 8.81
C ASP A 151 -12.13 11.14 8.29
N CYS A 152 -12.16 11.68 7.05
CA CYS A 152 -13.30 12.46 6.56
C CYS A 152 -14.11 11.76 5.45
N ASN A 153 -13.72 10.54 5.03
CA ASN A 153 -14.45 9.85 3.98
C ASN A 153 -15.87 9.46 4.41
N PRO A 154 -16.84 9.47 3.48
CA PRO A 154 -18.23 9.14 3.77
C PRO A 154 -18.50 7.62 3.83
N TRP A 155 -17.52 6.78 3.45
CA TRP A 155 -17.70 5.34 3.34
C TRP A 155 -17.45 4.58 4.65
N GLY A 156 -16.93 5.26 5.68
CA GLY A 156 -16.52 4.64 6.95
C GLY A 156 -15.27 3.79 6.83
N TRP A 157 -14.42 4.08 5.85
CA TRP A 157 -13.11 3.48 5.71
C TRP A 157 -12.11 4.16 6.64
N GLY A 158 -11.03 3.45 6.97
CA GLY A 158 -10.03 3.98 7.91
C GLY A 158 -8.78 3.13 7.91
N CYS A 159 -8.13 3.03 9.06
CA CYS A 159 -6.97 2.15 9.27
C CYS A 159 -7.30 0.66 9.19
N THR A 160 -8.57 0.28 9.23
CA THR A 160 -9.03 -1.10 8.99
C THR A 160 -9.18 -1.43 7.51
N GLY A 161 -8.98 -0.45 6.63
CA GLY A 161 -8.95 -0.63 5.18
C GLY A 161 -9.97 0.19 4.42
N GLY A 162 -9.85 0.13 3.10
CA GLY A 162 -10.72 0.81 2.17
C GLY A 162 -10.55 0.28 0.75
N PHE A 163 -11.13 0.98 -0.21
CA PHE A 163 -11.07 0.66 -1.63
C PHE A 163 -10.63 1.89 -2.43
N VAL A 164 -10.86 1.91 -3.75
CA VAL A 164 -10.56 3.07 -4.61
C VAL A 164 -11.84 3.85 -4.87
N ASP A 165 -11.85 5.13 -4.48
CA ASP A 165 -12.90 6.09 -4.84
C ASP A 165 -12.37 7.52 -4.71
N TYR A 166 -12.19 8.19 -5.83
CA TYR A 166 -11.67 9.56 -5.86
C TYR A 166 -12.76 10.64 -5.77
N SER A 167 -14.01 10.27 -5.49
CA SER A 167 -15.12 11.25 -5.50
C SER A 167 -14.94 12.42 -4.53
N MET A 168 -14.27 12.21 -3.40
CA MET A 168 -13.93 13.29 -2.47
C MET A 168 -13.02 14.35 -3.10
N PHE A 169 -12.06 13.94 -3.94
CA PHE A 169 -11.22 14.90 -4.68
C PHE A 169 -12.00 15.70 -5.72
N VAL A 170 -13.09 15.11 -6.25
CA VAL A 170 -13.97 15.79 -7.22
C VAL A 170 -14.89 16.78 -6.52
N THR A 171 -15.50 16.38 -5.40
CA THR A 171 -16.58 17.13 -4.75
C THR A 171 -16.11 18.08 -3.66
N GLU A 172 -15.14 17.68 -2.88
CA GLU A 172 -14.70 18.40 -1.67
C GLU A 172 -13.30 19.00 -1.82
N GLY A 173 -12.42 18.33 -2.57
CA GLY A 173 -11.01 18.69 -2.67
C GLY A 173 -10.23 18.33 -1.39
N ALA A 174 -8.98 17.98 -1.54
CA ALA A 174 -8.13 17.59 -0.40
C ALA A 174 -7.31 18.77 0.14
N PRO A 175 -7.07 18.86 1.46
CA PRO A 175 -6.14 19.82 2.04
C PRO A 175 -4.69 19.36 1.84
N ALA A 176 -3.74 20.26 2.11
CA ALA A 176 -2.33 19.93 2.18
C ALA A 176 -1.99 19.14 3.45
N GLU A 177 -1.01 18.24 3.35
CA GLU A 177 -0.43 17.48 4.45
C GLU A 177 0.03 18.39 5.61
N SER A 178 0.59 19.54 5.29
CA SER A 178 1.04 20.53 6.30
C SER A 178 -0.10 21.12 7.14
N CYS A 179 -1.35 21.10 6.67
CA CYS A 179 -2.53 21.53 7.42
C CYS A 179 -3.19 20.36 8.18
N TYR A 180 -3.25 19.21 7.58
CA TYR A 180 -3.87 18.01 8.14
C TYR A 180 -2.87 16.84 8.13
N PRO A 181 -1.90 16.82 9.08
CA PRO A 181 -0.78 15.90 9.03
C PRO A 181 -1.19 14.44 9.31
N TYR A 182 -0.46 13.51 8.69
CA TYR A 182 -0.63 12.08 8.89
C TYR A 182 -0.40 11.66 10.34
N ALA A 183 -1.37 10.94 10.93
CA ALA A 183 -1.32 10.46 12.31
C ALA A 183 -1.14 8.94 12.43
N GLY A 184 -1.37 8.18 11.35
CA GLY A 184 -1.25 6.73 11.34
C GLY A 184 -2.29 6.00 12.21
N GLN A 185 -3.43 6.62 12.46
CA GLN A 185 -4.56 6.10 13.24
C GLN A 185 -5.84 6.81 12.83
N ASP A 186 -6.99 6.18 13.05
CA ASP A 186 -8.29 6.82 12.83
C ASP A 186 -8.52 7.95 13.85
N GLN A 187 -8.99 9.10 13.37
CA GLN A 187 -9.33 10.27 14.17
C GLN A 187 -10.69 10.83 13.75
N PRO A 188 -11.34 11.65 14.58
CA PRO A 188 -12.51 12.41 14.15
C PRO A 188 -12.13 13.40 13.04
N CYS A 189 -12.94 13.45 11.98
CA CYS A 189 -12.75 14.43 10.90
C CYS A 189 -12.73 15.87 11.43
N ASN A 190 -11.70 16.62 11.04
CA ASN A 190 -11.56 18.04 11.37
C ASN A 190 -11.58 18.88 10.08
N PRO A 191 -12.70 19.53 9.75
CA PRO A 191 -12.87 20.29 8.50
C PRO A 191 -12.21 21.67 8.50
N SER A 192 -11.33 21.98 9.46
CA SER A 192 -10.74 23.33 9.58
C SER A 192 -9.68 23.63 8.52
N CYS A 193 -9.16 22.61 7.84
CA CYS A 193 -8.18 22.79 6.77
C CYS A 193 -8.87 23.09 5.43
N PRO A 194 -8.46 24.16 4.72
CA PRO A 194 -9.09 24.51 3.46
C PRO A 194 -8.75 23.49 2.37
N PRO A 195 -9.70 23.13 1.51
CA PRO A 195 -9.43 22.29 0.35
C PRO A 195 -8.56 23.06 -0.67
N LEU A 196 -7.55 22.40 -1.19
CA LEU A 196 -6.60 22.96 -2.14
C LEU A 196 -6.48 22.15 -3.44
N TYR A 197 -6.63 20.83 -3.33
CA TYR A 197 -6.34 19.93 -4.43
C TYR A 197 -7.61 19.25 -4.90
N PHE A 198 -8.03 19.60 -6.11
CA PHE A 198 -9.23 19.08 -6.78
C PHE A 198 -8.83 18.37 -8.06
N ILE A 199 -9.61 17.36 -8.43
CA ILE A 199 -9.59 16.77 -9.76
C ILE A 199 -10.92 17.00 -10.45
N TYR A 200 -10.94 16.95 -11.78
CA TYR A 200 -12.17 17.14 -12.55
C TYR A 200 -13.09 15.92 -12.46
N ASP A 201 -12.48 14.72 -12.60
CA ASP A 201 -13.18 13.43 -12.59
C ASP A 201 -12.15 12.32 -12.34
N TRP A 202 -12.57 11.08 -12.36
CA TRP A 202 -11.71 9.91 -12.31
C TRP A 202 -12.33 8.73 -13.05
N ASP A 203 -11.54 7.71 -13.37
CA ASP A 203 -12.06 6.50 -14.00
C ASP A 203 -11.22 5.27 -13.68
N TRP A 204 -11.84 4.12 -13.87
CA TRP A 204 -11.16 2.84 -13.92
C TRP A 204 -10.46 2.69 -15.27
N VAL A 205 -9.31 1.99 -15.29
CA VAL A 205 -8.67 1.62 -16.56
C VAL A 205 -9.58 0.69 -17.37
N THR A 206 -10.20 -0.29 -16.72
CA THR A 206 -11.24 -1.15 -17.32
C THR A 206 -12.47 -1.26 -16.42
N GLY A 207 -12.31 -1.60 -15.15
CA GLY A 207 -13.41 -1.74 -14.20
C GLY A 207 -12.93 -1.97 -12.77
N PRO A 208 -13.84 -1.86 -11.78
CA PRO A 208 -13.48 -1.90 -10.35
C PRO A 208 -13.01 -3.27 -9.85
N TYR A 209 -13.22 -4.33 -10.62
CA TYR A 209 -12.86 -5.71 -10.25
C TYR A 209 -12.05 -6.40 -11.34
N ASP A 210 -11.51 -5.63 -12.29
CA ASP A 210 -10.76 -6.15 -13.42
C ASP A 210 -9.25 -6.11 -13.18
N LEU A 211 -8.53 -6.97 -13.88
CA LEU A 211 -7.11 -6.84 -14.12
C LEU A 211 -6.93 -6.34 -15.56
N PRO A 212 -6.67 -5.04 -15.76
CA PRO A 212 -6.56 -4.48 -17.10
C PRO A 212 -5.41 -5.05 -17.91
N PRO A 213 -5.49 -5.07 -19.24
CA PRO A 213 -4.35 -5.31 -20.11
C PRO A 213 -3.21 -4.34 -19.83
N VAL A 214 -1.96 -4.82 -19.97
CA VAL A 214 -0.73 -4.02 -19.77
C VAL A 214 -0.77 -2.73 -20.57
N GLU A 215 -1.21 -2.79 -21.83
CA GLU A 215 -1.26 -1.63 -22.73
C GLU A 215 -2.24 -0.55 -22.25
N ASP A 216 -3.36 -0.93 -21.63
CA ASP A 216 -4.35 0.01 -21.10
C ASP A 216 -3.81 0.73 -19.85
N ILE A 217 -3.05 0.03 -19.01
CA ILE A 217 -2.37 0.63 -17.84
C ILE A 217 -1.25 1.59 -18.31
N LYS A 218 -0.41 1.20 -19.29
CA LYS A 218 0.61 2.07 -19.90
C LYS A 218 0.00 3.36 -20.43
N GLN A 219 -1.16 3.22 -21.09
CA GLN A 219 -1.91 4.34 -21.63
C GLN A 219 -2.38 5.30 -20.53
N ALA A 220 -2.92 4.78 -19.44
CA ALA A 220 -3.37 5.57 -18.30
C ALA A 220 -2.19 6.31 -17.62
N ILE A 221 -1.06 5.62 -17.38
CA ILE A 221 0.15 6.24 -16.81
C ILE A 221 0.65 7.37 -17.72
N THR A 222 0.73 7.12 -19.03
CA THR A 222 1.18 8.16 -19.98
C THR A 222 0.22 9.36 -20.02
N GLY A 223 -1.09 9.09 -19.95
CA GLY A 223 -2.12 10.14 -19.98
C GLY A 223 -2.16 10.99 -18.71
N TYR A 224 -2.05 10.35 -17.55
CA TYR A 224 -2.40 10.95 -16.26
C TYR A 224 -1.26 10.99 -15.24
N GLY A 225 -0.07 10.48 -15.57
CA GLY A 225 1.13 10.53 -14.73
C GLY A 225 1.38 9.26 -13.94
N SER A 226 0.39 8.78 -13.23
CA SER A 226 0.43 7.52 -12.47
C SER A 226 -1.00 7.00 -12.25
N VAL A 227 -1.12 5.75 -11.80
CA VAL A 227 -2.41 5.11 -11.50
C VAL A 227 -2.34 4.38 -10.18
N THR A 228 -3.45 4.33 -9.43
CA THR A 228 -3.58 3.37 -8.32
C THR A 228 -3.82 1.98 -8.86
N ALA A 229 -3.33 0.98 -8.17
CA ALA A 229 -3.54 -0.42 -8.52
C ALA A 229 -3.52 -1.33 -7.29
N GLY A 230 -4.39 -2.29 -7.25
CA GLY A 230 -4.33 -3.38 -6.29
C GLY A 230 -3.21 -4.36 -6.62
N VAL A 231 -2.64 -4.98 -5.58
CA VAL A 231 -1.64 -6.03 -5.69
C VAL A 231 -1.85 -7.07 -4.57
N TYR A 232 -1.50 -8.31 -4.83
CA TYR A 232 -1.44 -9.34 -3.79
C TYR A 232 -0.07 -9.32 -3.12
N VAL A 233 -0.07 -9.05 -1.83
CA VAL A 233 1.14 -9.07 -0.99
C VAL A 233 1.22 -10.37 -0.21
N ASN A 234 2.40 -11.00 -0.26
CA ASN A 234 2.80 -12.14 0.55
C ASN A 234 4.10 -11.81 1.32
N THR A 235 4.63 -12.77 2.06
CA THR A 235 5.85 -12.59 2.87
C THR A 235 7.07 -12.23 2.02
N ALA A 236 7.19 -12.78 0.80
CA ALA A 236 8.31 -12.47 -0.09
C ALA A 236 8.24 -11.01 -0.59
N PHE A 237 7.03 -10.52 -0.91
CA PHE A 237 6.82 -9.12 -1.26
C PHE A 237 7.12 -8.19 -0.06
N LEU A 238 6.68 -8.55 1.16
CA LEU A 238 6.98 -7.77 2.37
C LEU A 238 8.49 -7.63 2.62
N ALA A 239 9.25 -8.71 2.41
CA ALA A 239 10.69 -8.75 2.61
C ALA A 239 11.51 -8.23 1.42
N TYR A 240 10.87 -7.78 0.32
CA TYR A 240 11.56 -7.32 -0.87
C TYR A 240 12.56 -6.19 -0.57
N SER A 241 13.76 -6.29 -1.15
CA SER A 241 14.84 -5.31 -0.95
C SER A 241 15.50 -4.82 -2.24
N GLY A 242 15.14 -5.38 -3.42
CA GLY A 242 15.69 -4.91 -4.69
C GLY A 242 15.54 -5.91 -5.83
N GLY A 243 15.95 -5.50 -7.03
CA GLY A 243 15.86 -6.29 -8.25
C GLY A 243 14.47 -6.31 -8.87
N VAL A 244 14.16 -7.31 -9.71
CA VAL A 244 12.85 -7.45 -10.35
C VAL A 244 12.06 -8.57 -9.69
N PHE A 245 10.96 -8.22 -9.03
CA PHE A 245 10.08 -9.18 -8.35
C PHE A 245 9.33 -10.03 -9.39
N ASN A 246 9.64 -11.31 -9.42
CA ASN A 246 9.09 -12.29 -10.36
C ASN A 246 8.66 -13.61 -9.70
N ASN A 247 8.48 -13.63 -8.38
CA ASN A 247 7.84 -14.72 -7.64
C ASN A 247 6.32 -14.55 -7.69
N CYS A 248 5.73 -14.91 -8.82
CA CYS A 248 4.32 -14.65 -9.10
C CYS A 248 3.43 -15.69 -8.44
N THR A 249 2.78 -15.31 -7.37
CA THR A 249 1.79 -16.14 -6.67
C THR A 249 0.38 -15.61 -6.90
N SER A 250 -0.58 -16.52 -6.93
CA SER A 250 -2.00 -16.16 -7.05
C SER A 250 -2.60 -15.85 -5.67
N GLY A 251 -3.38 -14.78 -5.59
CA GLY A 251 -4.13 -14.38 -4.39
C GLY A 251 -4.99 -13.17 -4.70
N SER A 252 -6.02 -12.92 -3.88
CA SER A 252 -6.81 -11.69 -4.01
C SER A 252 -5.95 -10.48 -3.67
N ALA A 253 -6.07 -9.40 -4.44
CA ALA A 253 -5.40 -8.15 -4.12
C ALA A 253 -5.79 -7.72 -2.69
N ASN A 254 -4.79 -7.44 -1.86
CA ASN A 254 -4.94 -7.09 -0.46
C ASN A 254 -4.23 -5.78 -0.08
N HIS A 255 -3.57 -5.13 -1.04
CA HIS A 255 -2.84 -3.89 -0.85
C HIS A 255 -3.03 -2.97 -2.04
N LEU A 256 -3.01 -1.63 -1.81
CA LEU A 256 -3.09 -0.64 -2.88
C LEU A 256 -1.75 0.07 -3.01
N VAL A 257 -1.29 0.22 -4.25
CA VAL A 257 -0.02 0.83 -4.63
C VAL A 257 -0.23 1.85 -5.75
N VAL A 258 0.84 2.55 -6.12
CA VAL A 258 0.85 3.42 -7.29
C VAL A 258 1.77 2.83 -8.37
N LEU A 259 1.25 2.63 -9.59
CA LEU A 259 2.07 2.30 -10.74
C LEU A 259 2.41 3.61 -11.46
N CYS A 260 3.71 3.88 -11.59
CA CYS A 260 4.19 5.16 -12.11
C CYS A 260 5.18 5.03 -13.28
N GLY A 261 5.37 3.83 -13.82
CA GLY A 261 6.26 3.60 -14.95
C GLY A 261 6.33 2.13 -15.35
N TRP A 262 7.14 1.84 -16.34
CA TRP A 262 7.44 0.48 -16.79
C TRP A 262 8.78 0.38 -17.48
N ASP A 263 9.29 -0.86 -17.59
CA ASP A 263 10.43 -1.22 -18.42
C ASP A 263 10.20 -2.61 -19.04
N ASP A 264 10.04 -2.65 -20.36
CA ASP A 264 9.79 -3.89 -21.12
C ASP A 264 11.03 -4.79 -21.24
N SER A 265 12.21 -4.29 -20.91
CA SER A 265 13.45 -5.06 -20.92
C SER A 265 13.68 -5.88 -19.65
N LEU A 266 12.97 -5.56 -18.56
CA LEU A 266 13.12 -6.21 -17.28
C LEU A 266 12.20 -7.42 -17.15
N GLY A 267 12.75 -8.65 -17.08
CA GLY A 267 12.00 -9.88 -16.76
C GLY A 267 10.85 -10.21 -17.70
N GLY A 268 10.86 -9.69 -18.94
CA GLY A 268 9.74 -9.81 -19.90
C GLY A 268 8.71 -8.69 -19.76
N GLY A 269 9.06 -7.64 -19.06
CA GLY A 269 8.30 -6.43 -18.78
C GLY A 269 7.92 -6.30 -17.32
N ALA A 270 8.20 -5.13 -16.74
CA ALA A 270 7.94 -4.86 -15.32
C ALA A 270 7.34 -3.47 -15.12
N TRP A 271 6.49 -3.34 -14.11
CA TRP A 271 5.97 -2.09 -13.60
C TRP A 271 6.93 -1.48 -12.59
N LEU A 272 7.08 -0.15 -12.64
CA LEU A 272 7.60 0.62 -11.52
C LEU A 272 6.45 0.88 -10.55
N LEU A 273 6.53 0.23 -9.40
CA LEU A 273 5.57 0.30 -8.31
C LEU A 273 6.14 1.17 -7.19
N LYS A 274 5.40 2.21 -6.79
CA LYS A 274 5.65 3.01 -5.59
C LYS A 274 4.79 2.49 -4.46
N ASN A 275 5.42 2.15 -3.33
CA ASN A 275 4.74 1.63 -2.13
C ASN A 275 4.53 2.72 -1.07
N SER A 276 3.84 2.37 0.01
CA SER A 276 3.51 3.23 1.16
C SER A 276 4.14 2.76 2.49
N TRP A 277 5.30 2.10 2.43
CA TRP A 277 5.98 1.56 3.62
C TRP A 277 7.29 2.29 3.98
N GLY A 278 7.42 3.52 3.51
CA GLY A 278 8.60 4.37 3.73
C GLY A 278 9.80 3.97 2.87
N THR A 279 10.83 4.80 2.94
CA THR A 279 12.06 4.64 2.16
C THR A 279 12.97 3.52 2.67
N GLY A 280 12.72 2.94 3.84
CA GLY A 280 13.44 1.77 4.33
C GLY A 280 12.97 0.43 3.74
N TRP A 281 11.97 0.41 2.85
CA TRP A 281 11.48 -0.77 2.15
C TRP A 281 11.81 -0.69 0.66
N GLY A 282 12.29 -1.81 0.09
CA GLY A 282 12.59 -1.89 -1.33
C GLY A 282 13.71 -0.95 -1.76
N GLY A 283 13.66 -0.57 -3.02
CA GLY A 283 14.62 0.33 -3.68
C GLY A 283 15.09 -0.27 -5.01
N VAL A 284 15.08 0.56 -6.05
CA VAL A 284 15.44 0.17 -7.41
C VAL A 284 16.11 1.33 -8.11
N ASP A 285 17.11 1.04 -8.94
CA ASP A 285 17.74 2.01 -9.83
C ASP A 285 16.73 2.45 -10.90
N ILE A 286 16.11 3.62 -10.68
CA ILE A 286 15.06 4.17 -11.56
C ILE A 286 15.69 4.95 -12.71
N ASP A 287 16.76 5.67 -12.49
CA ASP A 287 17.38 6.54 -13.51
C ASP A 287 18.42 5.79 -14.37
N GLY A 288 18.86 4.59 -13.96
CA GLY A 288 19.79 3.75 -14.68
C GLY A 288 21.26 4.12 -14.47
N ASN A 289 21.56 4.81 -13.34
CA ASN A 289 22.93 5.21 -13.02
C ASN A 289 23.76 4.08 -12.37
N GLY A 290 23.13 2.96 -12.03
CA GLY A 290 23.76 1.77 -11.44
C GLY A 290 23.78 1.77 -9.92
N THR A 291 23.12 2.73 -9.27
CA THR A 291 22.94 2.82 -7.82
C THR A 291 21.46 3.01 -7.48
N VAL A 292 21.07 2.73 -6.25
CA VAL A 292 19.76 3.10 -5.71
C VAL A 292 19.95 4.37 -4.90
N ASP A 293 19.40 5.46 -5.37
CA ASP A 293 19.49 6.75 -4.69
C ASP A 293 18.40 6.89 -3.61
N PRO A 294 18.52 7.81 -2.64
CA PRO A 294 17.54 7.94 -1.55
C PRO A 294 16.11 8.24 -1.98
N ASP A 295 15.90 8.86 -3.13
CA ASP A 295 14.59 9.13 -3.74
C ASP A 295 14.05 7.97 -4.58
N GLU A 296 14.83 6.90 -4.75
CA GLU A 296 14.49 5.64 -5.41
C GLU A 296 14.16 4.51 -4.41
N GLU A 297 14.35 4.75 -3.13
CA GLU A 297 13.89 3.86 -2.06
C GLU A 297 12.38 3.90 -1.91
N GLY A 298 11.77 2.78 -1.50
CA GLY A 298 10.31 2.62 -1.40
C GLY A 298 9.63 2.20 -2.71
N PHE A 299 10.43 1.88 -3.72
CA PHE A 299 9.98 1.39 -5.03
C PHE A 299 10.33 -0.08 -5.27
N MET A 300 9.60 -0.68 -6.22
CA MET A 300 9.80 -2.06 -6.68
C MET A 300 9.64 -2.12 -8.20
N TRP A 301 10.52 -2.88 -8.88
CA TRP A 301 10.19 -3.45 -10.18
C TRP A 301 9.44 -4.76 -9.98
N ILE A 302 8.23 -4.89 -10.52
CA ILE A 302 7.41 -6.10 -10.46
C ILE A 302 6.99 -6.50 -11.87
N THR A 303 7.22 -7.77 -12.25
CA THR A 303 6.85 -8.25 -13.59
C THR A 303 5.35 -8.12 -13.84
N TYR A 304 4.97 -7.85 -15.10
CA TYR A 304 3.57 -7.72 -15.51
C TYR A 304 2.76 -8.94 -15.09
N ASN A 305 1.53 -8.72 -14.66
CA ASN A 305 0.57 -9.74 -14.21
C ASN A 305 1.03 -10.58 -12.99
N CYS A 306 2.18 -10.25 -12.37
CA CYS A 306 2.63 -10.89 -11.15
C CYS A 306 1.77 -10.44 -9.97
N ASN A 307 1.37 -11.35 -9.09
CA ASN A 307 0.60 -11.05 -7.88
C ASN A 307 -0.65 -10.19 -8.12
N ASN A 308 -1.30 -10.35 -9.25
CA ASN A 308 -2.45 -9.53 -9.68
C ASN A 308 -2.17 -8.01 -9.66
N VAL A 309 -0.91 -7.58 -9.82
CA VAL A 309 -0.55 -6.16 -9.89
C VAL A 309 -1.27 -5.50 -11.09
N GLY A 310 -1.98 -4.41 -10.81
CA GLY A 310 -2.86 -3.77 -11.78
C GLY A 310 -4.36 -4.00 -11.50
N TYR A 311 -4.72 -4.86 -10.53
CA TYR A 311 -6.12 -5.10 -10.18
C TYR A 311 -6.80 -3.80 -9.77
N ALA A 312 -8.03 -3.58 -10.26
CA ALA A 312 -8.81 -2.37 -10.00
C ALA A 312 -8.01 -1.08 -10.27
N ALA A 313 -7.21 -1.04 -11.33
CA ALA A 313 -6.43 0.14 -11.67
C ALA A 313 -7.33 1.32 -12.02
N ALA A 314 -7.04 2.48 -11.40
CA ALA A 314 -7.81 3.70 -11.58
C ALA A 314 -6.90 4.94 -11.65
N TYR A 315 -7.40 6.00 -12.27
CA TYR A 315 -6.64 7.22 -12.47
C TYR A 315 -7.48 8.48 -12.27
N PRO A 316 -6.90 9.55 -11.68
CA PRO A 316 -7.54 10.85 -11.59
C PRO A 316 -7.45 11.58 -12.94
N ILE A 317 -8.43 12.44 -13.23
CA ILE A 317 -8.55 13.23 -14.46
C ILE A 317 -8.45 14.71 -14.10
N PRO A 318 -7.56 15.50 -14.76
CA PRO A 318 -7.38 16.90 -14.47
C PRO A 318 -8.50 17.75 -15.08
N TYR A 319 -8.68 18.98 -14.57
CA TYR A 319 -9.44 20.00 -15.30
C TYR A 319 -8.78 20.26 -16.67
N SER A 320 -9.60 20.33 -17.72
CA SER A 320 -9.12 20.68 -19.05
C SER A 320 -8.77 22.17 -19.10
N GLY A 321 -7.49 22.50 -19.27
CA GLY A 321 -7.05 23.87 -19.51
C GLY A 321 -6.10 24.45 -18.46
N GLY A 322 -5.18 23.63 -17.91
CA GLY A 322 -3.98 24.12 -17.24
C GLY A 322 -2.81 24.14 -18.24
#